data_b199a1cc307c81ed681b01323ecbd84b
#
_entry.id   b199a1cc307c81ed681b01323ecbd84b
#
_cell.length_a   1.000
_cell.length_b   1.000
_cell.length_c   1.000
_cell.angle_alpha   90.00
_cell.angle_beta   90.00
_cell.angle_gamma   90.00
#
_symmetry.space_group_name_H-M   'P 1'
#
loop_
_entity.id
_entity.type
_entity.pdbx_description
1 polymer ?
#
loop_
_entity_poly.entity_id
_entity_poly.type
_entity_poly.pdbx_seq_one_letter_code
_entity_poly.pdbx_strand_id
1 'polypeptide(L)'
;MAARTFTANFVGRTDNLEKSFKRVAKGSELMSNKLMRATRMAGIGFGALAGVAIGAAVALKPMIDKAAAMEEALSKNQLLLGESSKAVEAFAETSLESFGVTNLAALQATGVFASLGDAMGMSEEASASMATTLTGLAGDLSSLHDVSVETALTALRAGLIGEAEPLRKFGIFLDAATLKTKALAMGLIKNTKD
;
A
#
# COMPACT_ATOMS: atom_id res chain seq x y z
N MET A 1 -14.26 -34.16 18.83
CA MET A 1 -14.17 -32.88 18.07
C MET A 1 -12.92 -32.97 17.20
N ALA A 2 -13.08 -33.07 15.87
CA ALA A 2 -11.94 -33.20 14.96
C ALA A 2 -11.42 -31.80 14.60
N ALA A 3 -10.14 -31.56 14.89
CA ALA A 3 -9.45 -30.35 14.49
C ALA A 3 -9.32 -30.31 12.95
N ARG A 4 -9.91 -29.34 12.29
CA ARG A 4 -9.70 -29.07 10.87
C ARG A 4 -8.42 -28.26 10.71
N THR A 5 -7.39 -28.90 10.17
CA THR A 5 -6.14 -28.22 9.80
C THR A 5 -6.36 -27.54 8.45
N PHE A 6 -6.32 -26.21 8.41
CA PHE A 6 -6.29 -25.44 7.17
C PHE A 6 -4.84 -25.34 6.68
N THR A 7 -4.54 -25.98 5.55
CA THR A 7 -3.24 -25.82 4.87
C THR A 7 -3.47 -24.81 3.73
N ALA A 8 -3.02 -23.57 3.91
CA ALA A 8 -3.00 -22.59 2.84
C ALA A 8 -1.69 -22.75 2.05
N ASN A 9 -1.77 -23.26 0.82
CA ASN A 9 -0.66 -23.26 -0.12
C ASN A 9 -0.59 -21.90 -0.81
N PHE A 10 0.34 -21.07 -0.38
CA PHE A 10 0.69 -19.83 -1.08
C PHE A 10 1.54 -20.16 -2.32
N VAL A 11 0.91 -20.24 -3.49
CA VAL A 11 1.61 -20.26 -4.77
C VAL A 11 1.71 -18.81 -5.26
N GLY A 12 2.59 -18.04 -4.61
CA GLY A 12 2.97 -16.71 -5.12
C GLY A 12 3.79 -16.88 -6.40
N ARG A 13 3.62 -15.98 -7.37
CA ARG A 13 4.48 -15.85 -8.56
C ARG A 13 5.90 -15.43 -8.14
N THR A 14 6.64 -16.39 -7.58
CA THR A 14 8.02 -16.21 -7.08
C THR A 14 9.05 -16.09 -8.21
N ASP A 15 8.69 -16.42 -9.45
CA ASP A 15 9.62 -16.48 -10.58
C ASP A 15 10.30 -15.12 -10.88
N ASN A 16 9.58 -14.01 -10.72
CA ASN A 16 10.14 -12.68 -10.92
C ASN A 16 10.99 -12.22 -9.72
N LEU A 17 10.59 -12.58 -8.49
CA LEU A 17 11.37 -12.35 -7.27
C LEU A 17 12.66 -13.17 -7.30
N GLU A 18 12.57 -14.44 -7.62
CA GLU A 18 13.74 -15.32 -7.71
C GLU A 18 14.73 -14.85 -8.80
N LYS A 19 14.22 -14.38 -9.96
CA LYS A 19 15.06 -13.76 -11.01
C LYS A 19 15.68 -12.44 -10.53
N SER A 20 14.95 -11.63 -9.75
CA SER A 20 15.47 -10.39 -9.18
C SER A 20 16.50 -10.66 -8.09
N PHE A 21 16.28 -11.63 -7.21
CA PHE A 21 17.25 -12.06 -6.21
C PHE A 21 18.51 -12.66 -6.87
N LYS A 22 18.37 -13.48 -7.92
CA LYS A 22 19.52 -14.00 -8.70
C LYS A 22 20.31 -12.89 -9.40
N ARG A 23 19.65 -11.83 -9.86
CA ARG A 23 20.35 -10.64 -10.43
C ARG A 23 21.10 -9.85 -9.35
N VAL A 24 20.48 -9.65 -8.19
CA VAL A 24 21.11 -8.96 -7.04
C VAL A 24 22.26 -9.80 -6.51
N ALA A 25 22.10 -11.11 -6.34
CA ALA A 25 23.16 -12.02 -5.93
C ALA A 25 24.33 -12.04 -6.91
N LYS A 26 24.06 -12.14 -8.23
CA LYS A 26 25.11 -12.03 -9.27
C LYS A 26 25.78 -10.66 -9.28
N GLY A 27 25.01 -9.57 -9.07
CA GLY A 27 25.54 -8.22 -8.94
C GLY A 27 26.46 -8.06 -7.72
N SER A 28 26.08 -8.66 -6.58
CA SER A 28 26.89 -8.65 -5.37
C SER A 28 28.16 -9.48 -5.48
N GLU A 29 28.13 -10.64 -6.17
CA GLU A 29 29.34 -11.44 -6.45
C GLU A 29 30.31 -10.70 -7.39
N LEU A 30 29.81 -10.05 -8.44
CA LEU A 30 30.63 -9.25 -9.34
C LEU A 30 31.20 -8.03 -8.63
N MET A 31 30.46 -7.40 -7.74
CA MET A 31 30.89 -6.26 -6.94
C MET A 31 31.90 -6.69 -5.87
N SER A 32 31.68 -7.83 -5.21
CA SER A 32 32.62 -8.44 -4.26
C SER A 32 33.95 -8.79 -4.94
N ASN A 33 33.94 -9.40 -6.12
CA ASN A 33 35.14 -9.74 -6.87
C ASN A 33 35.90 -8.51 -7.37
N LYS A 34 35.20 -7.43 -7.80
CA LYS A 34 35.81 -6.15 -8.14
C LYS A 34 36.38 -5.44 -6.93
N LEU A 35 35.68 -5.45 -5.78
CA LEU A 35 36.18 -4.90 -4.53
C LEU A 35 37.41 -5.64 -4.01
N MET A 36 37.40 -7.00 -4.04
CA MET A 36 38.54 -7.80 -3.64
C MET A 36 39.78 -7.55 -4.52
N ARG A 37 39.60 -7.32 -5.82
CA ARG A 37 40.71 -6.93 -6.70
C ARG A 37 41.22 -5.53 -6.40
N ALA A 38 40.33 -4.57 -6.14
CA ALA A 38 40.68 -3.21 -5.80
C ALA A 38 41.42 -3.10 -4.46
N THR A 39 41.00 -3.84 -3.43
CA THR A 39 41.66 -3.90 -2.11
C THR A 39 43.00 -4.62 -2.14
N ARG A 40 43.19 -5.65 -2.97
CA ARG A 40 44.51 -6.24 -3.20
C ARG A 40 45.48 -5.28 -3.86
N MET A 41 45.02 -4.44 -4.78
CA MET A 41 45.86 -3.40 -5.43
C MET A 41 46.14 -2.22 -4.54
N ALA A 42 45.28 -1.89 -3.57
CA ALA A 42 45.39 -0.75 -2.70
C ALA A 42 46.09 -1.03 -1.33
N GLY A 43 46.47 -2.28 -1.04
CA GLY A 43 47.14 -2.65 0.22
C GLY A 43 46.30 -2.44 1.48
N ILE A 44 44.96 -2.39 1.35
CA ILE A 44 44.06 -2.13 2.49
C ILE A 44 43.72 -3.45 3.20
N GLY A 45 44.00 -3.52 4.50
CA GLY A 45 43.84 -4.72 5.33
C GLY A 45 42.38 -5.17 5.49
N PHE A 46 42.20 -6.44 5.87
CA PHE A 46 40.89 -7.13 6.03
C PHE A 46 39.85 -6.40 6.93
N GLY A 47 40.28 -5.54 7.85
CA GLY A 47 39.40 -4.75 8.71
C GLY A 47 38.53 -3.73 7.95
N ALA A 48 39.00 -3.20 6.84
CA ALA A 48 38.25 -2.24 6.02
C ALA A 48 37.14 -2.92 5.19
N LEU A 49 37.31 -4.23 4.86
CA LEU A 49 36.33 -5.03 4.13
C LEU A 49 35.08 -5.33 4.97
N ALA A 50 35.22 -5.53 6.28
CA ALA A 50 34.10 -5.73 7.19
C ALA A 50 33.21 -4.47 7.25
N GLY A 51 33.81 -3.27 7.27
CA GLY A 51 33.06 -2.01 7.24
C GLY A 51 32.27 -1.78 5.96
N VAL A 52 32.82 -2.19 4.80
CA VAL A 52 32.14 -2.07 3.48
C VAL A 52 30.98 -3.07 3.37
N ALA A 53 31.17 -4.32 3.86
CA ALA A 53 30.10 -5.33 3.85
C ALA A 53 28.93 -4.93 4.78
N ILE A 54 29.22 -4.37 5.95
CA ILE A 54 28.21 -3.85 6.88
C ILE A 54 27.52 -2.63 6.26
N GLY A 55 28.27 -1.71 5.66
CA GLY A 55 27.70 -0.53 4.98
C GLY A 55 26.77 -0.92 3.81
N ALA A 56 27.12 -1.93 3.01
CA ALA A 56 26.28 -2.43 1.93
C ALA A 56 25.01 -3.11 2.48
N ALA A 57 25.09 -3.89 3.55
CA ALA A 57 23.94 -4.51 4.19
C ALA A 57 22.97 -3.47 4.78
N VAL A 58 23.52 -2.42 5.41
CA VAL A 58 22.72 -1.30 5.95
C VAL A 58 22.05 -0.51 4.82
N ALA A 59 22.73 -0.28 3.70
CA ALA A 59 22.17 0.42 2.54
C ALA A 59 21.08 -0.38 1.81
N LEU A 60 21.14 -1.72 1.85
CA LEU A 60 20.13 -2.59 1.23
C LEU A 60 18.90 -2.82 2.11
N LYS A 61 19.02 -2.65 3.44
CA LYS A 61 17.92 -2.89 4.38
C LYS A 61 16.63 -2.13 4.00
N PRO A 62 16.61 -0.81 3.72
CA PRO A 62 15.38 -0.12 3.36
C PRO A 62 14.78 -0.60 2.04
N MET A 63 15.57 -1.15 1.13
CA MET A 63 15.05 -1.75 -0.11
C MET A 63 14.36 -3.09 0.17
N ILE A 64 14.93 -3.89 1.05
CA ILE A 64 14.34 -5.17 1.49
C ILE A 64 13.04 -4.91 2.26
N ASP A 65 13.05 -3.94 3.18
CA ASP A 65 11.87 -3.56 3.97
C ASP A 65 10.73 -3.06 3.06
N LYS A 66 11.04 -2.27 2.03
CA LYS A 66 10.05 -1.82 1.05
C LYS A 66 9.52 -2.96 0.18
N ALA A 67 10.37 -3.89 -0.23
CA ALA A 67 9.94 -5.06 -0.99
C ALA A 67 9.01 -5.97 -0.17
N ALA A 68 9.34 -6.19 1.11
CA ALA A 68 8.49 -6.94 2.03
C ALA A 68 7.13 -6.24 2.27
N ALA A 69 7.14 -4.92 2.47
CA ALA A 69 5.92 -4.13 2.63
C ALA A 69 5.04 -4.16 1.36
N MET A 70 5.65 -4.19 0.17
CA MET A 70 4.93 -4.32 -1.10
C MET A 70 4.25 -5.69 -1.21
N GLU A 71 4.97 -6.76 -0.89
CA GLU A 71 4.44 -8.13 -0.92
C GLU A 71 3.30 -8.31 0.08
N GLU A 72 3.44 -7.76 1.29
CA GLU A 72 2.39 -7.77 2.30
C GLU A 72 1.14 -7.02 1.81
N ALA A 73 1.30 -5.82 1.24
CA ALA A 73 0.18 -5.03 0.72
C ALA A 73 -0.53 -5.72 -0.44
N LEU A 74 0.20 -6.34 -1.38
CA LEU A 74 -0.37 -7.14 -2.46
C LEU A 74 -1.14 -8.35 -1.94
N SER A 75 -0.54 -9.10 -1.02
CA SER A 75 -1.17 -10.30 -0.41
C SER A 75 -2.44 -9.93 0.34
N LYS A 76 -2.45 -8.81 1.06
CA LYS A 76 -3.62 -8.31 1.77
C LYS A 76 -4.75 -7.93 0.79
N ASN A 77 -4.44 -7.19 -0.27
CA ASN A 77 -5.44 -6.82 -1.27
C ASN A 77 -6.00 -8.08 -1.96
N GLN A 78 -5.16 -9.05 -2.29
CA GLN A 78 -5.61 -10.30 -2.89
C GLN A 78 -6.52 -11.12 -1.96
N LEU A 79 -6.22 -11.16 -0.67
CA LEU A 79 -7.04 -11.85 0.33
C LEU A 79 -8.43 -11.21 0.48
N LEU A 80 -8.50 -9.87 0.46
CA LEU A 80 -9.74 -9.12 0.69
C LEU A 80 -10.60 -8.96 -0.58
N LEU A 81 -9.98 -8.92 -1.76
CA LEU A 81 -10.62 -8.51 -3.00
C LEU A 81 -10.62 -9.61 -4.08
N GLY A 82 -10.00 -10.77 -3.81
CA GLY A 82 -9.94 -11.87 -4.76
C GLY A 82 -9.46 -11.42 -6.15
N GLU A 83 -10.23 -11.71 -7.19
CA GLU A 83 -9.91 -11.30 -8.58
C GLU A 83 -9.95 -9.78 -8.78
N SER A 84 -10.71 -9.04 -7.97
CA SER A 84 -10.79 -7.57 -8.05
C SER A 84 -9.50 -6.88 -7.58
N SER A 85 -8.58 -7.59 -6.94
CA SER A 85 -7.24 -7.08 -6.57
C SER A 85 -6.43 -6.61 -7.79
N LYS A 86 -6.64 -7.21 -8.97
CA LYS A 86 -5.98 -6.82 -10.22
C LYS A 86 -6.30 -5.38 -10.63
N ALA A 87 -7.52 -4.92 -10.37
CA ALA A 87 -7.90 -3.53 -10.63
C ALA A 87 -7.18 -2.57 -9.68
N VAL A 88 -6.99 -2.98 -8.42
CA VAL A 88 -6.22 -2.23 -7.43
C VAL A 88 -4.74 -2.18 -7.78
N GLU A 89 -4.15 -3.29 -8.26
CA GLU A 89 -2.77 -3.33 -8.72
C GLU A 89 -2.55 -2.39 -9.91
N ALA A 90 -3.43 -2.44 -10.91
CA ALA A 90 -3.38 -1.54 -12.08
C ALA A 90 -3.54 -0.06 -11.68
N PHE A 91 -4.43 0.25 -10.73
CA PHE A 91 -4.56 1.59 -10.17
C PHE A 91 -3.26 2.04 -9.47
N ALA A 92 -2.66 1.17 -8.66
CA ALA A 92 -1.44 1.49 -7.92
C ALA A 92 -0.24 1.76 -8.85
N GLU A 93 -0.15 1.09 -10.02
CA GLU A 93 0.89 1.33 -11.02
C GLU A 93 0.84 2.75 -11.58
N THR A 94 -0.35 3.34 -11.75
CA THR A 94 -0.55 4.67 -12.32
C THR A 94 -0.78 5.76 -11.28
N SER A 95 -0.90 5.40 -10.00
CA SER A 95 -1.29 6.31 -8.92
C SER A 95 -0.31 7.45 -8.68
N LEU A 96 0.98 7.23 -8.94
CA LEU A 96 2.01 8.27 -8.77
C LEU A 96 1.83 9.40 -9.79
N GLU A 97 1.59 9.05 -11.05
CA GLU A 97 1.41 10.03 -12.12
C GLU A 97 0.06 10.74 -12.03
N SER A 98 -0.99 10.02 -11.65
CA SER A 98 -2.35 10.52 -11.63
C SER A 98 -2.69 11.32 -10.37
N PHE A 99 -2.18 10.92 -9.20
CA PHE A 99 -2.59 11.43 -7.90
C PHE A 99 -1.42 11.78 -6.97
N GLY A 100 -0.17 11.64 -7.41
CA GLY A 100 1.01 11.85 -6.56
C GLY A 100 1.18 10.81 -5.44
N VAL A 101 0.47 9.69 -5.50
CA VAL A 101 0.51 8.62 -4.51
C VAL A 101 1.45 7.52 -4.97
N THR A 102 2.48 7.18 -4.17
CA THR A 102 3.40 6.11 -4.56
C THR A 102 2.67 4.77 -4.64
N ASN A 103 3.15 3.86 -5.51
CA ASN A 103 2.57 2.53 -5.69
C ASN A 103 2.36 1.78 -4.36
N LEU A 104 3.38 1.74 -3.49
CA LEU A 104 3.27 1.11 -2.18
C LEU A 104 2.20 1.79 -1.30
N ALA A 105 2.17 3.13 -1.26
CA ALA A 105 1.17 3.86 -0.47
C ALA A 105 -0.25 3.62 -1.00
N ALA A 106 -0.42 3.53 -2.33
CA ALA A 106 -1.70 3.21 -2.95
C ALA A 106 -2.17 1.79 -2.58
N LEU A 107 -1.29 0.77 -2.66
CA LEU A 107 -1.62 -0.59 -2.26
C LEU A 107 -1.96 -0.71 -0.77
N GLN A 108 -1.24 0.00 0.09
CA GLN A 108 -1.52 0.01 1.53
C GLN A 108 -2.86 0.70 1.84
N ALA A 109 -3.11 1.84 1.22
CA ALA A 109 -4.35 2.59 1.40
C ALA A 109 -5.57 1.81 0.89
N THR A 110 -5.48 1.25 -0.31
CA THR A 110 -6.56 0.41 -0.86
C THR A 110 -6.84 -0.80 0.01
N GLY A 111 -5.83 -1.45 0.58
CA GLY A 111 -6.02 -2.55 1.53
C GLY A 111 -6.72 -2.13 2.83
N VAL A 112 -6.55 -0.89 3.29
CA VAL A 112 -7.30 -0.36 4.44
C VAL A 112 -8.76 -0.11 4.08
N PHE A 113 -9.03 0.56 2.95
CA PHE A 113 -10.41 0.83 2.53
C PHE A 113 -11.16 -0.44 2.10
N ALA A 114 -10.47 -1.41 1.47
CA ALA A 114 -11.04 -2.70 1.17
C ALA A 114 -11.48 -3.46 2.43
N SER A 115 -10.67 -3.42 3.50
CA SER A 115 -11.05 -4.00 4.80
C SER A 115 -12.30 -3.33 5.39
N LEU A 116 -12.48 -2.03 5.18
CA LEU A 116 -13.70 -1.32 5.62
C LEU A 116 -14.91 -1.74 4.75
N GLY A 117 -14.72 -1.87 3.43
CA GLY A 117 -15.77 -2.36 2.53
C GLY A 117 -16.24 -3.76 2.91
N ASP A 118 -15.32 -4.67 3.18
CA ASP A 118 -15.60 -6.02 3.64
C ASP A 118 -16.37 -6.01 4.97
N ALA A 119 -15.93 -5.21 5.94
CA ALA A 119 -16.62 -5.05 7.23
C ALA A 119 -18.03 -4.45 7.09
N MET A 120 -18.29 -3.67 6.04
CA MET A 120 -19.63 -3.16 5.70
C MET A 120 -20.47 -4.15 4.87
N GLY A 121 -19.94 -5.34 4.56
CA GLY A 121 -20.62 -6.37 3.77
C GLY A 121 -20.71 -6.06 2.26
N MET A 122 -19.82 -5.22 1.74
CA MET A 122 -19.74 -4.93 0.31
C MET A 122 -19.14 -6.11 -0.46
N SER A 123 -19.50 -6.25 -1.74
CA SER A 123 -18.83 -7.21 -2.61
C SER A 123 -17.35 -6.83 -2.83
N GLU A 124 -16.52 -7.80 -3.22
CA GLU A 124 -15.11 -7.58 -3.55
C GLU A 124 -14.92 -6.47 -4.60
N GLU A 125 -15.76 -6.48 -5.66
CA GLU A 125 -15.74 -5.47 -6.71
C GLU A 125 -16.11 -4.06 -6.19
N ALA A 126 -17.18 -3.95 -5.40
CA ALA A 126 -17.59 -2.69 -4.80
C ALA A 126 -16.54 -2.15 -3.82
N SER A 127 -15.93 -3.04 -3.02
CA SER A 127 -14.85 -2.70 -2.09
C SER A 127 -13.60 -2.22 -2.82
N ALA A 128 -13.21 -2.86 -3.94
CA ALA A 128 -12.10 -2.44 -4.77
C ALA A 128 -12.35 -1.07 -5.41
N SER A 129 -13.55 -0.84 -5.96
CA SER A 129 -13.95 0.45 -6.54
C SER A 129 -13.95 1.57 -5.50
N MET A 130 -14.52 1.33 -4.32
CA MET A 130 -14.48 2.28 -3.21
C MET A 130 -13.04 2.58 -2.78
N ALA A 131 -12.22 1.55 -2.63
CA ALA A 131 -10.84 1.70 -2.16
C ALA A 131 -9.98 2.52 -3.12
N THR A 132 -10.05 2.26 -4.43
CA THR A 132 -9.32 3.04 -5.44
C THR A 132 -9.81 4.48 -5.52
N THR A 133 -11.14 4.70 -5.48
CA THR A 133 -11.74 6.04 -5.50
C THR A 133 -11.29 6.88 -4.30
N LEU A 134 -11.34 6.31 -3.08
CA LEU A 134 -10.94 7.03 -1.86
C LEU A 134 -9.43 7.27 -1.80
N THR A 135 -8.63 6.36 -2.34
CA THR A 135 -7.17 6.54 -2.42
C THR A 135 -6.82 7.65 -3.41
N GLY A 136 -7.47 7.72 -4.56
CA GLY A 136 -7.33 8.83 -5.51
C GLY A 136 -7.75 10.17 -4.89
N LEU A 137 -8.93 10.20 -4.25
CA LEU A 137 -9.42 11.39 -3.53
C LEU A 137 -8.43 11.86 -2.45
N ALA A 138 -7.75 10.95 -1.75
CA ALA A 138 -6.72 11.33 -0.78
C ALA A 138 -5.53 12.04 -1.45
N GLY A 139 -5.11 11.60 -2.63
CA GLY A 139 -4.10 12.28 -3.43
C GLY A 139 -4.53 13.70 -3.83
N ASP A 140 -5.77 13.84 -4.33
CA ASP A 140 -6.32 15.15 -4.71
C ASP A 140 -6.43 16.10 -3.50
N LEU A 141 -6.95 15.62 -2.36
CA LEU A 141 -7.04 16.41 -1.12
C LEU A 141 -5.65 16.79 -0.58
N SER A 142 -4.68 15.89 -0.69
CA SER A 142 -3.29 16.15 -0.32
C SER A 142 -2.72 17.31 -1.13
N SER A 143 -2.89 17.26 -2.45
CA SER A 143 -2.42 18.28 -3.38
C SER A 143 -3.13 19.63 -3.17
N LEU A 144 -4.47 19.61 -3.02
CA LEU A 144 -5.28 20.81 -2.88
C LEU A 144 -5.01 21.56 -1.56
N HIS A 145 -4.74 20.85 -0.48
CA HIS A 145 -4.60 21.41 0.86
C HIS A 145 -3.15 21.45 1.38
N ASP A 146 -2.17 21.12 0.54
CA ASP A 146 -0.73 21.09 0.89
C ASP A 146 -0.44 20.28 2.17
N VAL A 147 -0.99 19.07 2.23
CA VAL A 147 -0.78 18.12 3.32
C VAL A 147 -0.23 16.80 2.78
N SER A 148 0.30 15.94 3.65
CA SER A 148 0.72 14.61 3.21
C SER A 148 -0.49 13.74 2.80
N VAL A 149 -0.29 12.85 1.83
CA VAL A 149 -1.30 11.86 1.41
C VAL A 149 -1.80 11.05 2.59
N GLU A 150 -0.92 10.66 3.50
CA GLU A 150 -1.25 9.90 4.71
C GLU A 150 -2.20 10.66 5.64
N THR A 151 -2.04 11.98 5.72
CA THR A 151 -2.97 12.85 6.46
C THR A 151 -4.38 12.83 5.85
N ALA A 152 -4.48 12.89 4.53
CA ALA A 152 -5.75 12.82 3.82
C ALA A 152 -6.40 11.43 3.94
N LEU A 153 -5.61 10.35 3.79
CA LEU A 153 -6.07 8.97 3.98
C LEU A 153 -6.62 8.73 5.39
N THR A 154 -5.91 9.23 6.41
CA THR A 154 -6.34 9.11 7.81
C THR A 154 -7.67 9.83 8.04
N ALA A 155 -7.84 11.03 7.49
CA ALA A 155 -9.08 11.77 7.62
C ALA A 155 -10.26 11.11 6.90
N LEU A 156 -10.05 10.58 5.69
CA LEU A 156 -11.08 9.85 4.96
C LEU A 156 -11.50 8.57 5.68
N ARG A 157 -10.52 7.81 6.19
CA ARG A 157 -10.79 6.63 7.01
C ARG A 157 -11.61 6.97 8.27
N ALA A 158 -11.21 8.01 9.00
CA ALA A 158 -11.94 8.48 10.18
C ALA A 158 -13.39 8.84 9.84
N GLY A 159 -13.60 9.56 8.74
CA GLY A 159 -14.95 9.89 8.26
C GLY A 159 -15.82 8.68 7.96
N LEU A 160 -15.27 7.62 7.38
CA LEU A 160 -15.99 6.38 7.08
C LEU A 160 -16.43 5.61 8.34
N ILE A 161 -15.67 5.70 9.42
CA ILE A 161 -16.03 5.08 10.71
C ILE A 161 -16.85 6.02 11.61
N GLY A 162 -17.28 7.19 11.09
CA GLY A 162 -18.14 8.13 11.80
C GLY A 162 -17.43 9.28 12.53
N GLU A 163 -16.11 9.37 12.46
CA GLU A 163 -15.31 10.44 13.05
C GLU A 163 -15.13 11.58 12.04
N ALA A 164 -16.12 12.47 11.93
CA ALA A 164 -16.13 13.53 10.91
C ALA A 164 -15.15 14.69 11.17
N GLU A 165 -14.63 14.84 12.39
CA GLU A 165 -13.77 15.96 12.77
C GLU A 165 -12.51 16.12 11.88
N PRO A 166 -11.75 15.05 11.56
CA PRO A 166 -10.58 15.17 10.69
C PRO A 166 -10.89 15.64 9.26
N LEU A 167 -12.12 15.47 8.78
CA LEU A 167 -12.54 15.89 7.45
C LEU A 167 -12.82 17.38 7.34
N ARG A 168 -13.11 18.06 8.46
CA ARG A 168 -13.44 19.50 8.47
C ARG A 168 -12.31 20.36 7.95
N LYS A 169 -11.07 19.99 8.17
CA LYS A 169 -9.91 20.72 7.63
C LYS A 169 -9.85 20.73 6.10
N PHE A 170 -10.54 19.77 5.46
CA PHE A 170 -10.70 19.69 4.01
C PHE A 170 -12.01 20.33 3.54
N GLY A 171 -12.75 21.02 4.42
CA GLY A 171 -14.06 21.61 4.09
C GLY A 171 -15.18 20.58 3.93
N ILE A 172 -14.96 19.32 4.36
CA ILE A 172 -15.94 18.24 4.27
C ILE A 172 -16.67 18.14 5.61
N PHE A 173 -17.99 18.42 5.57
CA PHE A 173 -18.86 18.39 6.76
C PHE A 173 -19.82 17.20 6.66
N LEU A 174 -19.64 16.20 7.52
CA LEU A 174 -20.48 15.00 7.63
C LEU A 174 -21.40 15.09 8.86
N ASP A 175 -22.14 16.20 8.98
CA ASP A 175 -23.19 16.30 9.99
C ASP A 175 -24.45 15.54 9.56
N ALA A 176 -25.30 15.17 10.55
CA ALA A 176 -26.49 14.36 10.31
C ALA A 176 -27.47 15.02 9.32
N ALA A 177 -27.58 16.36 9.32
CA ALA A 177 -28.47 17.09 8.42
C ALA A 177 -27.97 17.03 6.98
N THR A 178 -26.67 17.24 6.77
CA THR A 178 -26.02 17.15 5.45
C THR A 178 -26.13 15.73 4.89
N LEU A 179 -25.87 14.70 5.74
CA LEU A 179 -25.97 13.31 5.33
C LEU A 179 -27.41 12.93 4.94
N LYS A 180 -28.40 13.32 5.74
CA LYS A 180 -29.82 13.09 5.43
C LYS A 180 -30.24 13.78 4.13
N THR A 181 -29.83 15.03 3.91
CA THR A 181 -30.14 15.78 2.69
C THR A 181 -29.54 15.08 1.46
N LYS A 182 -28.30 14.62 1.55
CA LYS A 182 -27.65 13.87 0.47
C LYS A 182 -28.31 12.51 0.23
N ALA A 183 -28.60 11.77 1.29
CA ALA A 183 -29.27 10.47 1.18
C ALA A 183 -30.66 10.59 0.54
N LEU A 184 -31.42 11.66 0.89
CA LEU A 184 -32.70 11.96 0.26
C LEU A 184 -32.53 12.29 -1.23
N ALA A 185 -31.54 13.12 -1.58
CA ALA A 185 -31.25 13.49 -2.97
C ALA A 185 -30.82 12.27 -3.82
N MET A 186 -30.15 11.29 -3.21
CA MET A 186 -29.74 10.05 -3.85
C MET A 186 -30.84 8.96 -3.85
N GLY A 187 -32.01 9.24 -3.25
CA GLY A 187 -33.10 8.28 -3.15
C GLY A 187 -32.86 7.10 -2.17
N LEU A 188 -31.86 7.21 -1.30
CA LEU A 188 -31.53 6.18 -0.31
C LEU A 188 -32.52 6.17 0.87
N ILE A 189 -33.12 7.29 1.15
CA ILE A 189 -34.21 7.46 2.13
C ILE A 189 -35.37 8.18 1.49
N LYS A 190 -36.62 7.91 1.98
CA LYS A 190 -37.82 8.50 1.38
C LYS A 190 -38.27 9.80 2.05
N ASN A 191 -37.90 10.02 3.28
CA ASN A 191 -38.24 11.23 4.04
C ASN A 191 -37.18 11.49 5.14
N THR A 192 -37.22 12.68 5.73
CA THR A 192 -36.28 13.11 6.77
C THR A 192 -36.52 12.49 8.16
N LYS A 193 -37.56 11.67 8.32
CA LYS A 193 -37.90 11.00 9.57
C LYS A 193 -37.34 9.57 9.65
N ASP A 194 -36.83 9.04 8.53
CA ASP A 194 -36.09 7.79 8.45
C ASP A 194 -34.58 8.03 8.80
#